data_3b178fe3f5960ef27cbea4638917b5a2
#
_entry.id   3b178fe3f5960ef27cbea4638917b5a2
#
_cell.length_a   1.000
_cell.length_b   1.000
_cell.length_c   1.000
_cell.angle_alpha   90.00
_cell.angle_beta   90.00
_cell.angle_gamma   90.00
#
_symmetry.space_group_name_H-M   'P 1'
#
loop_
_entity.id
_entity.type
_entity.pdbx_description
1 polymer ?
#
loop_
_entity_poly.entity_id
_entity_poly.type
_entity_poly.pdbx_seq_one_letter_code
_entity_poly.pdbx_strand_id
1 'polypeptide(L)'
;MQRRQQSKNECERYETMSERRKKGDDFDWVEARWNCSLTTVFEKLKAQVKSDVERIHAKRRSQDNEIEFTNNGHNFVVSLSTISTVHLVDAVGFTLKDNEILVTDKRDQELFRAIPSIDDDGDCILKVADKECELWQVRKKALERLFFRTT
;
A
#
# COMPACT_ATOMS: atom_id res chain seq x y z
N MET A 1 -28.67 1.43 -3.16
CA MET A 1 -28.33 0.30 -2.30
C MET A 1 -27.11 -0.47 -2.80
N GLN A 2 -27.04 -0.79 -4.06
CA GLN A 2 -25.92 -1.52 -4.64
C GLN A 2 -24.60 -0.75 -4.61
N ARG A 3 -24.64 0.57 -4.72
CA ARG A 3 -23.46 1.43 -4.66
C ARG A 3 -22.80 1.43 -3.27
N ARG A 4 -23.59 1.28 -2.21
CA ARG A 4 -23.05 1.21 -0.84
C ARG A 4 -22.31 -0.09 -0.60
N GLN A 5 -22.80 -1.18 -1.17
CA GLN A 5 -22.11 -2.47 -1.07
C GLN A 5 -20.83 -2.50 -1.89
N GLN A 6 -20.84 -1.89 -3.08
CA GLN A 6 -19.64 -1.80 -3.91
C GLN A 6 -18.52 -1.00 -3.23
N SER A 7 -18.86 0.13 -2.65
CA SER A 7 -17.91 0.95 -1.91
C SER A 7 -17.43 0.28 -0.63
N LYS A 8 -18.33 -0.48 -0.01
CA LYS A 8 -18.06 -1.13 1.28
C LYS A 8 -17.15 -2.34 1.14
N ASN A 9 -17.20 -3.01 0.00
CA ASN A 9 -16.50 -4.25 -0.24
C ASN A 9 -15.46 -4.13 -1.37
N GLU A 10 -15.00 -2.91 -1.63
CA GLU A 10 -14.03 -2.69 -2.71
C GLU A 10 -12.76 -3.50 -2.48
N CYS A 11 -12.33 -3.62 -1.25
CA CYS A 11 -11.19 -4.45 -0.89
C CYS A 11 -11.49 -5.95 -0.98
N GLU A 12 -12.71 -6.35 -0.66
CA GLU A 12 -13.12 -7.76 -0.65
C GLU A 12 -13.40 -8.31 -2.04
N ARG A 13 -13.79 -7.45 -2.95
CA ARG A 13 -14.26 -7.81 -4.27
C ARG A 13 -13.21 -8.54 -5.11
N TYR A 14 -11.96 -8.13 -5.00
CA TYR A 14 -10.88 -8.72 -5.78
C TYR A 14 -10.44 -10.07 -5.25
N GLU A 15 -10.57 -10.30 -3.98
CA GLU A 15 -10.28 -11.59 -3.37
C GLU A 15 -11.25 -12.67 -3.85
N THR A 16 -12.51 -12.33 -3.99
CA THR A 16 -13.51 -13.29 -4.45
C THR A 16 -13.39 -13.58 -5.94
N MET A 17 -12.78 -12.68 -6.72
CA MET A 17 -12.60 -12.85 -8.16
C MET A 17 -11.27 -13.53 -8.50
N SER A 18 -10.24 -13.35 -7.69
CA SER A 18 -8.99 -14.05 -7.85
C SER A 18 -9.10 -15.45 -7.28
N GLU A 19 -9.60 -16.36 -8.08
CA GLU A 19 -9.57 -17.77 -7.76
C GLU A 19 -9.79 -18.15 -6.31
N ARG A 20 -11.01 -18.47 -6.00
CA ARG A 20 -11.34 -19.28 -4.83
C ARG A 20 -10.70 -20.64 -4.97
N ARG A 21 -9.43 -20.73 -4.73
CA ARG A 21 -8.81 -22.02 -4.54
C ARG A 21 -9.44 -22.64 -3.32
N LYS A 22 -10.10 -23.74 -3.50
CA LYS A 22 -10.52 -24.54 -2.35
C LYS A 22 -9.25 -24.98 -1.65
N LYS A 23 -8.98 -24.36 -0.52
CA LYS A 23 -7.98 -24.87 0.39
C LYS A 23 -8.54 -26.15 0.98
N GLY A 24 -7.90 -27.28 0.74
CA GLY A 24 -8.29 -28.55 1.33
C GLY A 24 -8.04 -28.58 2.83
N ASP A 25 -8.46 -29.65 3.47
CA ASP A 25 -8.24 -29.87 4.92
C ASP A 25 -6.75 -29.84 5.28
N ASP A 26 -5.88 -30.11 4.31
CA ASP A 26 -4.43 -30.14 4.47
C ASP A 26 -3.77 -28.78 4.19
N PHE A 27 -4.55 -27.71 4.10
CA PHE A 27 -3.97 -26.41 3.82
C PHE A 27 -2.99 -26.00 4.92
N ASP A 28 -1.76 -25.74 4.53
CA ASP A 28 -0.71 -25.29 5.43
C ASP A 28 -0.86 -23.79 5.73
N TRP A 29 -1.74 -23.48 6.66
CA TRP A 29 -1.97 -22.09 7.07
C TRP A 29 -0.77 -21.50 7.80
N VAL A 30 0.05 -22.35 8.45
CA VAL A 30 1.26 -21.88 9.14
C VAL A 30 2.26 -21.32 8.13
N GLU A 31 2.50 -22.06 7.05
CA GLU A 31 3.35 -21.61 5.95
C GLU A 31 2.80 -20.33 5.32
N ALA A 32 1.49 -20.32 5.04
CA ALA A 32 0.83 -19.16 4.45
C ALA A 32 0.96 -17.92 5.35
N ARG A 33 0.76 -18.10 6.66
CA ARG A 33 0.89 -17.00 7.61
C ARG A 33 2.34 -16.53 7.75
N TRP A 34 3.26 -17.47 7.72
CA TRP A 34 4.69 -17.15 7.78
C TRP A 34 5.11 -16.30 6.58
N ASN A 35 4.67 -16.68 5.37
CA ASN A 35 4.95 -15.93 4.16
C ASN A 35 4.21 -14.58 4.11
N CYS A 36 3.21 -14.40 4.94
CA CYS A 36 2.46 -13.16 5.13
C CYS A 36 2.93 -12.44 6.40
N SER A 37 4.22 -12.56 6.73
CA SER A 37 4.80 -11.88 7.88
C SER A 37 4.94 -10.39 7.61
N LEU A 38 4.99 -9.62 8.67
CA LEU A 38 5.13 -8.17 8.59
C LEU A 38 6.34 -7.76 7.74
N THR A 39 7.49 -8.38 7.96
CA THR A 39 8.72 -8.08 7.22
C THR A 39 8.59 -8.42 5.74
N THR A 40 8.07 -9.60 5.43
CA THR A 40 7.90 -10.03 4.04
C THR A 40 6.94 -9.12 3.29
N VAL A 41 5.81 -8.79 3.91
CA VAL A 41 4.80 -7.89 3.32
C VAL A 41 5.37 -6.49 3.13
N PHE A 42 6.11 -6.00 4.12
CA PHE A 42 6.72 -4.66 4.05
C PHE A 42 7.73 -4.56 2.90
N GLU A 43 8.59 -5.56 2.75
CA GLU A 43 9.57 -5.58 1.66
C GLU A 43 8.90 -5.65 0.29
N LYS A 44 7.84 -6.43 0.18
CA LYS A 44 7.04 -6.52 -1.03
C LYS A 44 6.36 -5.19 -1.35
N LEU A 45 5.78 -4.57 -0.33
CA LEU A 45 5.15 -3.26 -0.47
C LEU A 45 6.15 -2.20 -0.92
N LYS A 46 7.35 -2.20 -0.33
CA LYS A 46 8.44 -1.31 -0.69
C LYS A 46 8.81 -1.44 -2.17
N ALA A 47 9.02 -2.67 -2.64
CA ALA A 47 9.36 -2.94 -4.03
C ALA A 47 8.26 -2.49 -4.99
N GLN A 48 7.01 -2.71 -4.62
CA GLN A 48 5.87 -2.31 -5.43
C GLN A 48 5.67 -0.80 -5.46
N VAL A 49 5.88 -0.12 -4.34
CA VAL A 49 5.82 1.36 -4.29
C VAL A 49 6.92 1.96 -5.16
N LYS A 50 8.12 1.42 -5.09
CA LYS A 50 9.22 1.85 -5.95
C LYS A 50 8.84 1.71 -7.42
N SER A 51 8.24 0.58 -7.80
CA SER A 51 7.76 0.34 -9.15
C SER A 51 6.66 1.34 -9.54
N ASP A 52 5.74 1.65 -8.62
CA ASP A 52 4.69 2.66 -8.86
C ASP A 52 5.28 4.04 -9.14
N VAL A 53 6.33 4.42 -8.41
CA VAL A 53 7.03 5.69 -8.64
C VAL A 53 7.67 5.71 -10.03
N GLU A 54 8.29 4.63 -10.44
CA GLU A 54 8.86 4.52 -11.78
C GLU A 54 7.79 4.64 -12.87
N ARG A 55 6.64 4.03 -12.65
CA ARG A 55 5.50 4.10 -13.59
C ARG A 55 4.94 5.50 -13.71
N ILE A 56 4.78 6.21 -12.59
CA ILE A 56 4.26 7.57 -12.64
C ILE A 56 5.27 8.51 -13.29
N HIS A 57 6.56 8.31 -13.08
CA HIS A 57 7.61 9.06 -13.76
C HIS A 57 7.49 8.92 -15.28
N ALA A 58 7.30 7.70 -15.76
CA ALA A 58 7.19 7.43 -17.20
C ALA A 58 5.97 8.11 -17.83
N LYS A 59 4.93 8.36 -17.04
CA LYS A 59 3.68 8.99 -17.52
C LYS A 59 3.67 10.49 -17.36
N ARG A 60 4.45 11.03 -16.43
CA ARG A 60 4.53 12.47 -16.20
C ARG A 60 5.45 13.10 -17.23
N ARG A 61 4.96 14.13 -17.85
CA ARG A 61 5.78 14.96 -18.73
C ARG A 61 6.37 16.08 -17.91
N SER A 62 7.33 16.77 -18.50
CA SER A 62 8.05 17.88 -17.92
C SER A 62 7.14 18.78 -17.05
N GLN A 63 7.25 18.62 -15.75
CA GLN A 63 6.55 19.40 -14.75
C GLN A 63 7.57 19.96 -13.77
N ASP A 64 7.20 21.02 -13.09
CA ASP A 64 8.05 21.64 -12.08
C ASP A 64 8.12 20.81 -10.78
N ASN A 65 7.43 19.69 -10.73
CA ASN A 65 7.40 18.80 -9.58
C ASN A 65 8.10 17.49 -9.88
N GLU A 66 8.81 16.98 -8.89
CA GLU A 66 9.46 15.68 -8.94
C GLU A 66 8.95 14.76 -7.85
N ILE A 67 8.66 13.53 -8.23
CA ILE A 67 8.29 12.47 -7.29
C ILE A 67 9.52 11.60 -7.09
N GLU A 68 9.88 11.36 -5.83
CA GLU A 68 11.09 10.64 -5.48
C GLU A 68 10.79 9.56 -4.45
N PHE A 69 11.43 8.40 -4.62
CA PHE A 69 11.39 7.29 -3.68
C PHE A 69 12.71 7.25 -2.90
N THR A 70 12.60 7.22 -1.57
CA THR A 70 13.78 7.15 -0.70
C THR A 70 13.62 5.97 0.26
N ASN A 71 14.59 5.06 0.25
CA ASN A 71 14.61 3.91 1.14
C ASN A 71 15.60 4.17 2.28
N ASN A 72 15.09 4.13 3.52
CA ASN A 72 15.89 4.35 4.73
C ASN A 72 16.02 3.09 5.58
N GLY A 73 15.76 1.90 5.03
CA GLY A 73 15.82 0.64 5.76
C GLY A 73 14.51 0.31 6.48
N HIS A 74 14.30 0.85 7.67
CA HIS A 74 13.09 0.61 8.45
C HIS A 74 11.89 1.38 7.95
N ASN A 75 12.10 2.35 7.08
CA ASN A 75 11.04 3.08 6.44
C ASN A 75 11.42 3.43 5.01
N PHE A 76 10.43 3.77 4.24
CA PHE A 76 10.64 4.36 2.92
C PHE A 76 9.64 5.50 2.73
N VAL A 77 10.00 6.46 1.92
CA VAL A 77 9.23 7.69 1.73
C VAL A 77 9.07 7.97 0.24
N VAL A 78 7.87 8.36 -0.15
CA VAL A 78 7.59 8.93 -1.46
C VAL A 78 7.34 10.41 -1.26
N SER A 79 8.12 11.26 -1.92
CA SER A 79 8.03 12.70 -1.76
C SER A 79 7.74 13.38 -3.08
N LEU A 80 7.03 14.49 -2.99
CA LEU A 80 6.75 15.38 -4.11
C LEU A 80 7.37 16.74 -3.78
N SER A 81 8.33 17.18 -4.60
CA SER A 81 9.03 18.45 -4.41
C SER A 81 8.97 19.30 -5.66
N THR A 82 9.04 20.62 -5.49
CA THR A 82 9.25 21.52 -6.62
C THR A 82 10.72 21.52 -6.99
N ILE A 83 11.01 21.44 -8.28
CA ILE A 83 12.39 21.40 -8.77
C ILE A 83 13.05 22.78 -8.65
N SER A 84 12.33 23.82 -9.02
CA SER A 84 12.86 25.20 -9.07
C SER A 84 13.23 25.77 -7.71
N THR A 85 12.46 25.44 -6.67
CA THR A 85 12.66 25.98 -5.32
C THR A 85 13.11 24.92 -4.32
N VAL A 86 13.20 23.67 -4.73
CA VAL A 86 13.53 22.54 -3.87
C VAL A 86 12.64 22.51 -2.62
N HIS A 87 11.34 22.79 -2.83
CA HIS A 87 10.37 22.85 -1.76
C HIS A 87 9.57 21.55 -1.68
N LEU A 88 9.51 20.96 -0.49
CA LEU A 88 8.70 19.76 -0.26
C LEU A 88 7.21 20.13 -0.26
N VAL A 89 6.47 19.59 -1.23
CA VAL A 89 5.03 19.84 -1.38
C VAL A 89 4.23 18.82 -0.59
N ASP A 90 4.61 17.54 -0.68
CA ASP A 90 3.90 16.45 -0.03
C ASP A 90 4.85 15.27 0.17
N ALA A 91 4.50 14.39 1.08
CA ALA A 91 5.24 13.17 1.31
C ALA A 91 4.35 12.13 1.97
N VAL A 92 4.63 10.87 1.67
CA VAL A 92 3.99 9.72 2.32
C VAL A 92 5.10 8.80 2.78
N GLY A 93 5.11 8.50 4.07
CA GLY A 93 6.07 7.61 4.69
C GLY A 93 5.42 6.27 5.06
N PHE A 94 6.19 5.20 4.91
CA PHE A 94 5.79 3.85 5.30
C PHE A 94 6.82 3.34 6.29
N THR A 95 6.39 3.00 7.50
CA THR A 95 7.28 2.61 8.58
C THR A 95 6.78 1.35 9.26
N LEU A 96 7.71 0.44 9.57
CA LEU A 96 7.42 -0.69 10.44
C LEU A 96 7.43 -0.21 11.89
N LYS A 97 6.31 -0.34 12.58
CA LYS A 97 6.19 0.08 13.97
C LYS A 97 5.16 -0.78 14.69
N ASP A 98 5.55 -1.35 15.83
CA ASP A 98 4.65 -2.09 16.72
C ASP A 98 3.82 -3.17 16.02
N ASN A 99 4.48 -3.98 15.19
CA ASN A 99 3.86 -5.06 14.42
C ASN A 99 2.83 -4.59 13.38
N GLU A 100 2.96 -3.34 12.94
CA GLU A 100 2.08 -2.73 11.94
C GLU A 100 2.90 -1.98 10.91
N ILE A 101 2.28 -1.74 9.77
CA ILE A 101 2.81 -0.80 8.77
C ILE A 101 2.10 0.52 9.01
N LEU A 102 2.84 1.50 9.48
CA LEU A 102 2.32 2.84 9.73
C LEU A 102 2.54 3.69 8.47
N VAL A 103 1.47 4.29 7.97
CA VAL A 103 1.52 5.21 6.83
C VAL A 103 1.26 6.62 7.33
N THR A 104 2.19 7.52 7.05
CA THR A 104 2.18 8.89 7.56
C THR A 104 2.26 9.93 6.44
N ASP A 105 1.85 11.14 6.75
CA ASP A 105 1.97 12.29 5.85
C ASP A 105 3.32 13.00 6.02
N LYS A 106 3.50 14.13 5.36
CA LYS A 106 4.74 14.90 5.42
C LYS A 106 5.05 15.48 6.80
N ARG A 107 4.07 15.52 7.69
CA ARG A 107 4.21 16.00 9.07
C ARG A 107 4.32 14.87 10.07
N ASP A 108 4.58 13.65 9.58
CA ASP A 108 4.64 12.43 10.38
C ASP A 108 3.33 12.10 11.11
N GLN A 109 2.21 12.63 10.64
CA GLN A 109 0.92 12.31 11.18
C GLN A 109 0.37 11.05 10.53
N GLU A 110 -0.23 10.21 11.32
CA GLU A 110 -0.78 8.95 10.84
C GLU A 110 -1.92 9.17 9.84
N LEU A 111 -1.77 8.56 8.66
CA LEU A 111 -2.86 8.48 7.68
C LEU A 111 -3.69 7.22 7.91
N PHE A 112 -3.02 6.08 8.05
CA PHE A 112 -3.64 4.81 8.40
C PHE A 112 -2.58 3.80 8.79
N ARG A 113 -3.03 2.66 9.32
CA ARG A 113 -2.17 1.51 9.65
C ARG A 113 -2.65 0.30 8.87
N ALA A 114 -1.71 -0.53 8.48
CA ALA A 114 -2.00 -1.78 7.79
C ALA A 114 -1.37 -2.95 8.55
N ILE A 115 -2.15 -3.99 8.76
CA ILE A 115 -1.73 -5.17 9.52
C ILE A 115 -1.84 -6.39 8.61
N PRO A 116 -0.73 -7.10 8.36
CA PRO A 116 -0.80 -8.33 7.59
C PRO A 116 -1.59 -9.42 8.29
N SER A 117 -2.37 -10.15 7.53
CA SER A 117 -3.14 -11.28 8.02
C SER A 117 -3.42 -12.23 6.87
N ILE A 118 -3.88 -13.42 7.19
CA ILE A 118 -4.45 -14.31 6.17
C ILE A 118 -5.95 -14.34 6.35
N ASP A 119 -6.67 -14.35 5.25
CA ASP A 119 -8.12 -14.43 5.27
C ASP A 119 -8.61 -15.87 5.43
N ASP A 120 -9.92 -16.06 5.38
CA ASP A 120 -10.53 -17.38 5.53
C ASP A 120 -10.19 -18.33 4.37
N ASP A 121 -9.78 -17.78 3.23
CA ASP A 121 -9.34 -18.55 2.07
C ASP A 121 -7.82 -18.84 2.11
N GLY A 122 -7.11 -18.34 3.12
CA GLY A 122 -5.67 -18.53 3.27
C GLY A 122 -4.82 -17.59 2.45
N ASP A 123 -5.40 -16.53 1.91
CA ASP A 123 -4.68 -15.52 1.13
C ASP A 123 -4.12 -14.43 2.03
N CYS A 124 -2.93 -13.94 1.68
CA CYS A 124 -2.30 -12.85 2.40
C CYS A 124 -2.98 -11.53 2.07
N ILE A 125 -3.49 -10.87 3.10
CA ILE A 125 -4.19 -9.60 2.98
C ILE A 125 -3.66 -8.60 4.00
N LEU A 126 -4.00 -7.35 3.81
CA LEU A 126 -3.73 -6.31 4.79
C LEU A 126 -5.05 -5.80 5.36
N LYS A 127 -5.12 -5.69 6.68
CA LYS A 127 -6.27 -5.09 7.34
C LYS A 127 -5.98 -3.61 7.58
N VAL A 128 -6.86 -2.76 7.06
CA VAL A 128 -6.83 -1.31 7.25
C VAL A 128 -8.18 -0.90 7.84
N ALA A 129 -8.19 -0.43 9.09
CA ALA A 129 -9.41 -0.09 9.81
C ALA A 129 -10.43 -1.25 9.76
N ASP A 130 -9.97 -2.46 10.05
CA ASP A 130 -10.73 -3.72 10.04
C ASP A 130 -11.26 -4.15 8.67
N LYS A 131 -10.84 -3.49 7.59
CA LYS A 131 -11.18 -3.88 6.22
C LYS A 131 -10.04 -4.65 5.59
N GLU A 132 -10.38 -5.73 4.90
CA GLU A 132 -9.42 -6.54 4.18
C GLU A 132 -9.08 -5.88 2.85
N CYS A 133 -7.79 -5.62 2.63
CA CYS A 133 -7.29 -4.95 1.43
C CYS A 133 -6.14 -5.74 0.81
N GLU A 134 -6.03 -5.67 -0.49
CA GLU A 134 -4.85 -6.14 -1.20
C GLU A 134 -3.76 -5.07 -1.22
N LEU A 135 -2.53 -5.47 -1.52
CA LEU A 135 -1.40 -4.55 -1.53
C LEU A 135 -1.60 -3.35 -2.46
N TRP A 136 -2.18 -3.56 -3.64
CA TRP A 136 -2.38 -2.45 -4.58
C TRP A 136 -3.38 -1.43 -4.03
N GLN A 137 -4.37 -1.88 -3.26
CA GLN A 137 -5.36 -1.00 -2.65
C GLN A 137 -4.74 -0.14 -1.55
N VAL A 138 -3.81 -0.72 -0.79
CA VAL A 138 -3.05 0.02 0.21
C VAL A 138 -2.18 1.08 -0.46
N ARG A 139 -1.49 0.73 -1.54
CA ARG A 139 -0.68 1.67 -2.29
C ARG A 139 -1.53 2.80 -2.90
N LYS A 140 -2.66 2.45 -3.48
CA LYS A 140 -3.60 3.44 -4.01
C LYS A 140 -4.04 4.41 -2.91
N LYS A 141 -4.46 3.87 -1.77
CA LYS A 141 -4.92 4.67 -0.63
C LYS A 141 -3.83 5.64 -0.13
N ALA A 142 -2.59 5.20 -0.14
CA ALA A 142 -1.47 6.00 0.33
C ALA A 142 -1.01 7.06 -0.69
N LEU A 143 -0.99 6.70 -1.97
CA LEU A 143 -0.25 7.46 -2.99
C LEU A 143 -1.10 8.20 -4.01
N GLU A 144 -2.37 7.85 -4.15
CA GLU A 144 -3.23 8.43 -5.18
C GLU A 144 -3.23 9.96 -5.13
N ARG A 145 -3.41 10.51 -3.96
CA ARG A 145 -3.42 11.96 -3.78
C ARG A 145 -2.10 12.60 -4.17
N LEU A 146 -0.99 12.01 -3.78
CA LEU A 146 0.34 12.55 -4.09
C LEU A 146 0.63 12.47 -5.58
N PHE A 147 0.33 11.34 -6.22
CA PHE A 147 0.61 11.12 -7.63
C PHE A 147 -0.24 11.97 -8.56
N PHE A 148 -1.47 12.23 -8.19
CA PHE A 148 -2.46 12.88 -9.08
C PHE A 148 -2.99 14.21 -8.54
N ARG A 149 -2.26 14.80 -7.64
CA ARG A 149 -2.71 16.01 -6.93
C ARG A 149 -2.90 17.24 -7.82
N THR A 150 -2.18 17.30 -8.93
CA THR A 150 -2.15 18.50 -9.79
C THR A 150 -2.85 18.33 -11.13
N THR A 151 -3.59 17.28 -11.28
CA THR A 151 -4.32 17.05 -12.53
C THR A 151 -5.72 17.60 -12.50
#